data_2b2300e91117ed4407a034f4eaf1584e
#
_entry.id   2b2300e91117ed4407a034f4eaf1584e
#
_cell.length_a   1.000
_cell.length_b   1.000
_cell.length_c   1.000
_cell.angle_alpha   90.00
_cell.angle_beta   90.00
_cell.angle_gamma   90.00
#
_symmetry.space_group_name_H-M   'P 1'
#
loop_
_entity.id
_entity.type
_entity.pdbx_description
1 polymer ?
#
loop_
_entity_poly.entity_id
_entity_poly.type
_entity_poly.pdbx_seq_one_letter_code
_entity_poly.pdbx_strand_id
1 'polypeptide(L)'
;RYDAFALALMEDLAQRDGEALDPAYRDTLALAAFRRGQLERAAQLQRVALEQGRLGSGYDERLARYEAALVLRAQIDAERSKAREERSRR
;
A
#
# COMPACT_ATOMS: atom_id res chain seq x y z
N ARG A 1 6.21 -10.74 -11.84
CA ARG A 1 6.70 -10.56 -10.45
C ARG A 1 7.89 -9.61 -10.43
N TYR A 2 7.89 -8.68 -9.51
CA TYR A 2 8.93 -7.65 -9.44
C TYR A 2 9.85 -7.91 -8.27
N ASP A 3 11.16 -7.89 -8.52
CA ASP A 3 12.15 -7.99 -7.47
C ASP A 3 12.43 -6.61 -6.87
N ALA A 4 13.30 -6.56 -5.87
CA ALA A 4 13.60 -5.31 -5.17
C ALA A 4 14.19 -4.24 -6.09
N PHE A 5 15.01 -4.64 -7.06
CA PHE A 5 15.62 -3.70 -8.00
C PHE A 5 14.55 -3.09 -8.93
N ALA A 6 13.68 -3.94 -9.48
CA ALA A 6 12.60 -3.48 -10.34
C ALA A 6 11.65 -2.55 -9.61
N LEU A 7 11.32 -2.89 -8.36
CA LEU A 7 10.45 -2.05 -7.54
C LEU A 7 11.09 -0.68 -7.27
N ALA A 8 12.37 -0.66 -6.94
CA ALA A 8 13.08 0.60 -6.69
C ALA A 8 13.12 1.47 -7.95
N LEU A 9 13.32 0.86 -9.11
CA LEU A 9 13.32 1.58 -10.38
C LEU A 9 11.94 2.17 -10.68
N MET A 10 10.88 1.40 -10.45
CA MET A 10 9.51 1.87 -10.65
C MET A 10 9.16 3.02 -9.71
N GLU A 11 9.62 2.95 -8.46
CA GLU A 11 9.41 4.03 -7.51
C GLU A 11 10.12 5.31 -7.92
N ASP A 12 11.33 5.18 -8.44
CA ASP A 12 12.09 6.32 -8.93
C ASP A 12 11.36 6.97 -10.10
N LEU A 13 10.87 6.18 -11.04
CA LEU A 13 10.10 6.68 -12.16
C LEU A 13 8.81 7.38 -11.70
N ALA A 14 8.13 6.80 -10.71
CA ALA A 14 6.91 7.38 -10.19
C ALA A 14 7.18 8.75 -9.54
N GLN A 15 8.30 8.90 -8.85
CA GLN A 15 8.67 10.17 -8.23
C GLN A 15 9.03 11.23 -9.28
N ARG A 16 9.72 10.82 -10.34
CA ARG A 16 10.14 11.74 -11.39
C ARG A 16 8.99 12.23 -12.23
N ASP A 17 8.11 11.32 -12.61
CA ASP A 17 7.02 11.63 -13.51
C ASP A 17 5.79 12.19 -12.80
N GLY A 18 5.74 12.02 -11.47
CA GLY A 18 4.63 12.50 -10.68
C GLY A 18 3.30 11.96 -11.19
N GLU A 19 2.38 12.85 -11.47
CA GLU A 19 1.04 12.48 -11.90
C GLU A 19 0.95 12.01 -13.34
N ALA A 20 2.03 12.19 -14.11
CA ALA A 20 2.05 11.75 -15.50
C ALA A 20 2.15 10.22 -15.61
N LEU A 21 2.46 9.53 -14.51
CA LEU A 21 2.58 8.09 -14.54
C LEU A 21 1.22 7.44 -14.76
N ASP A 22 1.19 6.48 -15.69
CA ASP A 22 -0.02 5.77 -16.07
C ASP A 22 -0.64 5.09 -14.83
N PRO A 23 -1.96 5.19 -14.63
CA PRO A 23 -2.62 4.53 -13.49
C PRO A 23 -2.35 3.03 -13.41
N ALA A 24 -2.20 2.35 -14.53
CA ALA A 24 -1.88 0.92 -14.55
C ALA A 24 -0.52 0.64 -13.91
N TYR A 25 0.46 1.52 -14.11
CA TYR A 25 1.75 1.40 -13.45
C TYR A 25 1.62 1.60 -11.94
N ARG A 26 0.82 2.57 -11.54
CA ARG A 26 0.60 2.81 -10.11
C ARG A 26 -0.09 1.63 -9.45
N ASP A 27 -1.05 1.02 -10.13
CA ASP A 27 -1.73 -0.18 -9.64
C ASP A 27 -0.73 -1.33 -9.44
N THR A 28 0.14 -1.55 -10.42
CA THR A 28 1.17 -2.57 -10.34
C THR A 28 2.15 -2.30 -9.21
N LEU A 29 2.58 -1.04 -9.08
CA LEU A 29 3.51 -0.63 -8.05
C LEU A 29 2.90 -0.76 -6.66
N ALA A 30 1.61 -0.44 -6.54
CA ALA A 30 0.87 -0.60 -5.29
C ALA A 30 0.83 -2.07 -4.86
N LEU A 31 0.57 -2.97 -5.80
CA LEU A 31 0.54 -4.40 -5.50
C LEU A 31 1.91 -4.89 -5.04
N ALA A 32 2.98 -4.45 -5.69
CA ALA A 32 4.34 -4.80 -5.30
C ALA A 32 4.65 -4.29 -3.88
N ALA A 33 4.26 -3.05 -3.58
CA ALA A 33 4.43 -2.48 -2.25
C ALA A 33 3.64 -3.27 -1.20
N PHE A 34 2.41 -3.63 -1.52
CA PHE A 34 1.57 -4.42 -0.62
C PHE A 34 2.22 -5.75 -0.28
N ARG A 35 2.73 -6.46 -1.27
CA ARG A 35 3.39 -7.76 -1.09
C ARG A 35 4.65 -7.66 -0.25
N ARG A 36 5.26 -6.49 -0.19
CA ARG A 36 6.45 -6.24 0.62
C ARG A 36 6.09 -5.72 2.02
N GLY A 37 4.82 -5.61 2.34
CA GLY A 37 4.37 -5.14 3.64
C GLY A 37 4.34 -3.64 3.79
N GLN A 38 4.55 -2.89 2.71
CA GLN A 38 4.51 -1.43 2.71
C GLN A 38 3.07 -0.96 2.50
N LEU A 39 2.25 -1.15 3.53
CA LEU A 39 0.80 -1.00 3.40
C LEU A 39 0.36 0.44 3.16
N GLU A 40 0.96 1.41 3.85
CA GLU A 40 0.62 2.84 3.65
C GLU A 40 0.94 3.26 2.23
N ARG A 41 2.11 2.85 1.74
CA ARG A 41 2.51 3.18 0.39
C ARG A 41 1.60 2.53 -0.64
N ALA A 42 1.22 1.28 -0.42
CA ALA A 42 0.30 0.58 -1.31
C ALA A 42 -1.03 1.31 -1.42
N ALA A 43 -1.60 1.71 -0.27
CA ALA A 43 -2.87 2.44 -0.26
C ALA A 43 -2.74 3.80 -0.93
N GLN A 44 -1.65 4.52 -0.69
CA GLN A 44 -1.40 5.83 -1.29
C GLN A 44 -1.32 5.74 -2.81
N LEU A 45 -0.51 4.79 -3.31
CA LEU A 45 -0.37 4.58 -4.75
C LEU A 45 -1.70 4.19 -5.39
N GLN A 46 -2.46 3.35 -4.70
CA GLN A 46 -3.74 2.90 -5.22
C GLN A 46 -4.78 4.03 -5.24
N ARG A 47 -4.78 4.92 -4.25
CA ARG A 47 -5.68 6.08 -4.26
C ARG A 47 -5.42 6.96 -5.45
N VAL A 48 -4.16 7.24 -5.76
CA VAL A 48 -3.80 8.06 -6.91
C VAL A 48 -4.21 7.35 -8.21
N ALA A 49 -3.99 6.04 -8.30
CA ALA A 49 -4.39 5.28 -9.48
C ALA A 49 -5.90 5.34 -9.69
N LEU A 50 -6.67 5.24 -8.60
CA LEU A 50 -8.12 5.32 -8.68
C LEU A 50 -8.60 6.70 -9.13
N GLU A 51 -7.96 7.76 -8.65
CA GLU A 51 -8.30 9.13 -9.04
C GLU A 51 -8.02 9.38 -10.53
N GLN A 52 -6.96 8.79 -11.05
CA GLN A 52 -6.55 8.94 -12.44
C GLN A 52 -7.23 7.96 -13.38
N GLY A 53 -7.58 6.78 -12.84
CA GLY A 53 -8.14 5.71 -13.63
C GLY A 53 -9.64 5.81 -13.81
N ARG A 54 -10.18 4.88 -14.57
CA ARG A 54 -11.62 4.80 -14.80
C ARG A 54 -12.24 3.82 -13.82
N LEU A 55 -13.46 4.10 -13.42
CA LEU A 55 -14.23 3.19 -12.59
C LEU A 55 -14.42 1.87 -13.33
N GLY A 56 -14.48 0.78 -12.57
CA GLY A 56 -14.68 -0.54 -13.12
C GLY A 56 -13.41 -1.31 -13.44
N SER A 57 -12.25 -0.71 -13.22
CA SER A 57 -10.97 -1.38 -13.47
C SER A 57 -10.50 -2.24 -12.28
N GLY A 58 -11.30 -2.31 -11.21
CA GLY A 58 -10.92 -3.06 -10.00
C GLY A 58 -10.00 -2.32 -9.06
N TYR A 59 -9.68 -1.07 -9.35
CA TYR A 59 -8.80 -0.26 -8.53
C TYR A 59 -9.41 0.01 -7.16
N ASP A 60 -10.70 0.26 -7.11
CA ASP A 60 -11.43 0.52 -5.87
C ASP A 60 -11.44 -0.71 -4.96
N GLU A 61 -11.60 -1.89 -5.53
CA GLU A 61 -11.57 -3.14 -4.75
C GLU A 61 -10.19 -3.39 -4.16
N ARG A 62 -9.14 -3.13 -4.93
CA ARG A 62 -7.78 -3.28 -4.44
C ARG A 62 -7.46 -2.26 -3.35
N LEU A 63 -7.92 -1.02 -3.51
CA LEU A 63 -7.73 0.00 -2.48
C LEU A 63 -8.42 -0.42 -1.18
N ALA A 64 -9.66 -0.92 -1.26
CA ALA A 64 -10.38 -1.39 -0.08
C ALA A 64 -9.62 -2.50 0.63
N ARG A 65 -9.00 -3.40 -0.13
CA ARG A 65 -8.18 -4.48 0.44
C ARG A 65 -6.97 -3.93 1.19
N TYR A 66 -6.28 -2.96 0.61
CA TYR A 66 -5.11 -2.36 1.24
C TYR A 66 -5.49 -1.60 2.50
N GLU A 67 -6.59 -0.88 2.47
CA GLU A 67 -7.09 -0.16 3.64
C GLU A 67 -7.53 -1.10 4.75
N ALA A 68 -8.16 -2.23 4.39
CA ALA A 68 -8.53 -3.24 5.37
C ALA A 68 -7.30 -3.84 6.05
N ALA A 69 -6.23 -4.06 5.29
CA ALA A 69 -4.97 -4.56 5.83
C ALA A 69 -4.35 -3.56 6.80
N LEU A 70 -4.43 -2.26 6.50
CA LEU A 70 -3.94 -1.22 7.41
C LEU A 70 -4.70 -1.21 8.72
N VAL A 71 -6.03 -1.33 8.67
CA VAL A 71 -6.86 -1.38 9.87
C VAL A 71 -6.51 -2.60 10.71
N LEU A 72 -6.39 -3.75 10.08
CA LEU A 72 -6.05 -4.99 10.78
C LEU A 72 -4.68 -4.89 11.45
N ARG A 73 -3.69 -4.34 10.76
CA ARG A 73 -2.35 -4.16 11.33
C ARG A 73 -2.39 -3.24 12.55
N ALA A 74 -3.15 -2.15 12.47
CA ALA A 74 -3.28 -1.23 13.59
C ALA A 74 -3.93 -1.90 14.80
N GLN A 75 -4.92 -2.77 14.58
CA GLN A 75 -5.57 -3.52 15.65
C GLN A 75 -4.59 -4.49 16.31
N ILE A 76 -3.81 -5.20 15.52
CA ILE A 76 -2.80 -6.14 16.03
C ILE A 76 -1.76 -5.40 16.86
N ASP A 77 -1.28 -4.27 16.36
CA ASP A 77 -0.28 -3.47 17.06
C ASP A 77 -0.83 -2.94 18.38
N ALA A 78 -2.09 -2.52 18.41
CA ALA A 78 -2.74 -2.05 19.63
C ALA A 78 -2.85 -3.16 20.66
N GLU A 79 -3.21 -4.36 20.23
CA GLU A 79 -3.32 -5.53 21.13
C GLU A 79 -1.95 -5.92 21.68
N ARG A 80 -0.91 -5.87 20.86
CA ARG A 80 0.46 -6.16 21.30
C ARG A 80 0.94 -5.15 22.33
N SER A 81 0.66 -3.88 22.12
CA SER A 81 1.02 -2.81 23.05
C SER A 81 0.32 -3.01 24.38
N LYS A 82 -0.97 -3.35 24.36
CA LYS A 82 -1.74 -3.61 25.56
C LYS A 82 -1.19 -4.80 26.35
N ALA A 83 -0.89 -5.88 25.66
CA ALA A 83 -0.31 -7.07 26.30
C ALA A 83 1.04 -6.76 26.93
N ARG A 84 1.85 -5.92 26.28
CA ARG A 84 3.16 -5.52 26.81
C ARG A 84 3.01 -4.68 28.06
N GLU A 85 2.04 -3.75 28.10
CA GLU A 85 1.75 -2.95 29.26
C GLU A 85 1.31 -3.81 30.45
N GLU A 86 0.43 -4.77 30.20
CA GLU A 86 -0.04 -5.68 31.25
C GLU A 86 1.11 -6.48 31.84
N ARG A 87 2.05 -6.94 31.02
CA ARG A 87 3.23 -7.65 31.50
C ARG A 87 4.15 -6.76 32.32
N SER A 88 4.27 -5.49 31.96
CA SER A 88 5.08 -4.54 32.70
C SER A 88 4.54 -4.25 34.10
N ARG A 89 3.24 -4.39 34.29
CA ARG A 89 2.59 -4.12 35.59
C ARG A 89 2.67 -5.27 36.58
N ARG A 90 3.14 -6.43 36.16
CA ARG A 90 3.26 -7.59 37.04
C ARG A 90 4.61 -7.62 37.81
#